data_2b786f10c9a5250e44c77fc4807a1b61
#
_entry.id   2b786f10c9a5250e44c77fc4807a1b61
#
_cell.length_a   1.000
_cell.length_b   1.000
_cell.length_c   1.000
_cell.angle_alpha   90.00
_cell.angle_beta   90.00
_cell.angle_gamma   90.00
#
_symmetry.space_group_name_H-M   'P 1'
#
loop_
_entity.id
_entity.type
_entity.pdbx_description
1 polymer ?
#
loop_
_entity_poly.entity_id
_entity_poly.type
_entity_poly.pdbx_seq_one_letter_code
_entity_poly.pdbx_strand_id
1 'polypeptide(L)'
;VFSKIRKIFGGNLQFFVGGGALLDTELQRYYCTLGIPMLQGYGLSEASPVISSNCPQRYRFGYSGQVVKPLELKICDETGTEVKKGEKGEIVIRGKNVMKGYWKNEKSTAGTIRDGWLYTGDRGYLGEDGSLFVSGRFKSLLIAGDGEKYSPEGIEEAIAELSPYIDYCVLYNNK
;
A
#
# COMPACT_ATOMS: atom_id res chain seq x y z
N VAL A 1 -22.16 21.70 -13.09
CA VAL A 1 -20.69 21.63 -13.23
C VAL A 1 -20.24 20.17 -13.30
N PHE A 2 -20.59 19.31 -12.34
CA PHE A 2 -20.12 17.90 -12.26
C PHE A 2 -20.50 17.04 -13.46
N SER A 3 -21.66 17.26 -14.09
CA SER A 3 -22.05 16.50 -15.29
C SER A 3 -21.13 16.76 -16.50
N LYS A 4 -20.55 17.96 -16.63
CA LYS A 4 -19.57 18.28 -17.67
C LYS A 4 -18.27 17.54 -17.44
N ILE A 5 -17.79 17.51 -16.19
CA ILE A 5 -16.56 16.79 -15.82
C ILE A 5 -16.73 15.29 -16.06
N ARG A 6 -17.86 14.71 -15.63
CA ARG A 6 -18.17 13.29 -15.87
C ARG A 6 -18.22 12.93 -17.35
N LYS A 7 -18.67 13.85 -18.22
CA LYS A 7 -18.67 13.63 -19.69
C LYS A 7 -17.27 13.49 -20.26
N ILE A 8 -16.24 14.16 -19.67
CA ILE A 8 -14.84 13.97 -20.09
C ILE A 8 -14.42 12.52 -19.96
N PHE A 9 -14.95 11.81 -18.95
CA PHE A 9 -14.75 10.38 -18.73
C PHE A 9 -15.81 9.48 -19.36
N GLY A 10 -16.47 9.97 -20.43
CA GLY A 10 -17.49 9.20 -21.17
C GLY A 10 -18.87 9.16 -20.51
N GLY A 11 -19.07 9.79 -19.34
CA GLY A 11 -20.37 9.95 -18.66
C GLY A 11 -20.83 8.73 -17.85
N ASN A 12 -20.30 7.53 -18.11
CA ASN A 12 -20.71 6.26 -17.47
C ASN A 12 -19.73 5.73 -16.43
N LEU A 13 -18.60 6.39 -16.23
CA LEU A 13 -17.61 5.98 -15.25
C LEU A 13 -18.18 6.08 -13.85
N GLN A 14 -18.12 4.97 -13.09
CA GLN A 14 -18.64 4.87 -11.72
C GLN A 14 -17.56 5.10 -10.67
N PHE A 15 -16.37 4.57 -10.90
CA PHE A 15 -15.22 4.72 -10.00
C PHE A 15 -13.92 4.45 -10.75
N PHE A 16 -12.81 4.92 -10.18
CA PHE A 16 -11.45 4.52 -10.55
C PHE A 16 -10.92 3.48 -9.57
N VAL A 17 -9.99 2.64 -10.02
CA VAL A 17 -9.19 1.79 -9.14
C VAL A 17 -7.73 2.16 -9.35
N GLY A 18 -7.06 2.49 -8.26
CA GLY A 18 -5.63 2.79 -8.22
C GLY A 18 -4.86 1.75 -7.40
N GLY A 19 -3.64 1.45 -7.84
CA GLY A 19 -2.72 0.54 -7.13
C GLY A 19 -1.30 0.74 -7.62
N GLY A 20 -0.34 0.12 -6.94
CA GLY A 20 1.09 0.22 -7.27
C GLY A 20 1.83 1.38 -6.58
N ALA A 21 1.12 2.42 -6.17
CA ALA A 21 1.64 3.51 -5.33
C ALA A 21 0.58 3.93 -4.32
N LEU A 22 0.99 4.68 -3.30
CA LEU A 22 0.05 5.34 -2.40
C LEU A 22 -0.69 6.43 -3.19
N LEU A 23 -2.00 6.52 -2.97
CA LEU A 23 -2.83 7.54 -3.59
C LEU A 23 -3.09 8.64 -2.59
N ASP A 24 -2.82 9.88 -2.99
CA ASP A 24 -3.05 11.07 -2.16
C ASP A 24 -4.50 11.12 -1.66
N THR A 25 -4.66 11.40 -0.37
CA THR A 25 -5.96 11.36 0.31
C THR A 25 -6.86 12.52 -0.10
N GLU A 26 -6.29 13.69 -0.39
CA GLU A 26 -7.06 14.86 -0.83
C GLU A 26 -7.54 14.65 -2.27
N LEU A 27 -6.72 14.03 -3.11
CA LEU A 27 -7.13 13.64 -4.45
C LEU A 27 -8.29 12.62 -4.41
N GLN A 28 -8.23 11.63 -3.50
CA GLN A 28 -9.34 10.69 -3.28
C GLN A 28 -10.63 11.44 -2.89
N ARG A 29 -10.55 12.39 -1.95
CA ARG A 29 -11.68 13.22 -1.51
C ARG A 29 -12.24 14.04 -2.66
N TYR A 30 -11.37 14.69 -3.43
CA TYR A 30 -11.75 15.49 -4.59
C TYR A 30 -12.57 14.68 -5.59
N TYR A 31 -12.07 13.54 -6.06
CA TYR A 31 -12.81 12.69 -6.99
C TYR A 31 -14.09 12.10 -6.40
N CYS A 32 -14.11 11.82 -5.11
CA CYS A 32 -15.33 11.42 -4.42
C CYS A 32 -16.42 12.51 -4.49
N THR A 33 -16.06 13.80 -4.30
CA THR A 33 -17.01 14.92 -4.42
C THR A 33 -17.54 15.10 -5.84
N LEU A 34 -16.78 14.69 -6.86
CA LEU A 34 -17.23 14.65 -8.26
C LEU A 34 -18.19 13.47 -8.54
N GLY A 35 -18.41 12.59 -7.57
CA GLY A 35 -19.22 11.40 -7.71
C GLY A 35 -18.54 10.28 -8.53
N ILE A 36 -17.19 10.28 -8.60
CA ILE A 36 -16.36 9.27 -9.25
C ILE A 36 -15.24 8.89 -8.27
N PRO A 37 -15.54 8.12 -7.19
CA PRO A 37 -14.55 7.80 -6.17
C PRO A 37 -13.33 7.05 -6.75
N MET A 38 -12.15 7.34 -6.21
CA MET A 38 -10.93 6.60 -6.48
C MET A 38 -10.72 5.58 -5.38
N LEU A 39 -10.80 4.30 -5.74
CA LEU A 39 -10.67 3.16 -4.84
C LEU A 39 -9.23 2.67 -4.88
N GLN A 40 -8.54 2.74 -3.76
CA GLN A 40 -7.18 2.24 -3.66
C GLN A 40 -7.18 0.74 -3.37
N GLY A 41 -6.30 0.00 -4.06
CA GLY A 41 -5.92 -1.36 -3.75
C GLY A 41 -4.43 -1.46 -3.44
N TYR A 42 -4.05 -2.56 -2.78
CA TYR A 42 -2.65 -2.91 -2.51
C TYR A 42 -2.37 -4.31 -2.99
N GLY A 43 -1.19 -4.47 -3.55
CA GLY A 43 -0.70 -5.75 -4.02
C GLY A 43 0.70 -5.68 -4.60
N LEU A 44 1.24 -6.84 -4.92
CA LEU A 44 2.57 -7.03 -5.49
C LEU A 44 2.58 -8.24 -6.42
N SER A 45 3.53 -8.31 -7.33
CA SER A 45 3.64 -9.40 -8.32
C SER A 45 3.73 -10.77 -7.66
N GLU A 46 4.38 -10.85 -6.50
CA GLU A 46 4.53 -12.04 -5.68
C GLU A 46 3.21 -12.56 -5.10
N ALA A 47 2.13 -11.77 -5.18
CA ALA A 47 0.78 -12.12 -4.71
C ALA A 47 -0.28 -12.13 -5.81
N SER A 48 0.08 -12.11 -7.10
CA SER A 48 -0.76 -12.31 -8.31
C SER A 48 -2.01 -11.40 -8.49
N PRO A 49 -1.95 -10.08 -8.48
CA PRO A 49 -1.15 -9.21 -7.63
C PRO A 49 -1.89 -8.74 -6.37
N VAL A 50 -3.24 -8.90 -6.27
CA VAL A 50 -4.11 -8.18 -5.31
C VAL A 50 -4.11 -8.83 -3.93
N ILE A 51 -3.80 -8.03 -2.91
CA ILE A 51 -3.83 -8.41 -1.50
C ILE A 51 -5.04 -7.79 -0.80
N SER A 52 -5.28 -6.49 -1.02
CA SER A 52 -6.45 -5.80 -0.48
C SER A 52 -7.01 -4.78 -1.47
N SER A 53 -8.27 -4.43 -1.32
CA SER A 53 -8.91 -3.43 -2.16
C SER A 53 -10.08 -2.76 -1.43
N ASN A 54 -10.22 -1.45 -1.64
CA ASN A 54 -11.47 -0.76 -1.39
C ASN A 54 -12.54 -1.21 -2.40
N CYS A 55 -13.80 -1.10 -2.01
CA CYS A 55 -14.92 -1.29 -2.92
C CYS A 55 -15.92 -0.13 -2.78
N PRO A 56 -16.79 0.11 -3.78
CA PRO A 56 -17.71 1.26 -3.75
C PRO A 56 -18.62 1.33 -2.52
N GLN A 57 -18.99 0.17 -1.96
CA GLN A 57 -19.88 0.08 -0.78
C GLN A 57 -19.12 0.21 0.54
N ARG A 58 -17.80 0.01 0.52
CA ARG A 58 -16.95 0.03 1.72
C ARG A 58 -15.55 0.48 1.35
N TYR A 59 -15.27 1.75 1.51
CA TYR A 59 -13.94 2.32 1.32
C TYR A 59 -13.61 3.34 2.39
N ARG A 60 -12.32 3.52 2.62
CA ARG A 60 -11.78 4.47 3.58
C ARG A 60 -10.62 5.20 2.93
N PHE A 61 -10.66 6.54 3.00
CA PHE A 61 -9.59 7.36 2.43
C PHE A 61 -8.24 7.08 3.10
N GLY A 62 -7.18 7.00 2.31
CA GLY A 62 -5.84 6.68 2.76
C GLY A 62 -5.59 5.20 3.08
N TYR A 63 -6.63 4.35 3.07
CA TYR A 63 -6.51 2.90 3.28
C TYR A 63 -6.61 2.13 1.97
N SER A 64 -5.96 0.98 1.91
CA SER A 64 -5.97 0.08 0.75
C SER A 64 -7.11 -0.97 0.81
N GLY A 65 -8.09 -0.76 1.70
CA GLY A 65 -9.31 -1.55 1.78
C GLY A 65 -9.16 -2.88 2.51
N GLN A 66 -10.13 -3.77 2.27
CA GLN A 66 -10.20 -5.07 2.93
C GLN A 66 -9.33 -6.10 2.24
N VAL A 67 -8.78 -7.03 3.01
CA VAL A 67 -8.03 -8.17 2.49
C VAL A 67 -8.97 -9.03 1.62
N VAL A 68 -8.52 -9.37 0.41
CA VAL A 68 -9.32 -10.21 -0.51
C VAL A 68 -9.32 -11.67 -0.03
N LYS A 69 -10.52 -12.26 0.06
CA LYS A 69 -10.66 -13.66 0.47
C LYS A 69 -10.32 -14.60 -0.70
N PRO A 70 -9.72 -15.76 -0.45
CA PRO A 70 -9.44 -16.40 0.87
C PRO A 70 -8.02 -16.14 1.42
N LEU A 71 -7.39 -15.01 1.06
CA LEU A 71 -6.06 -14.64 1.54
C LEU A 71 -6.08 -14.42 3.06
N GLU A 72 -5.06 -14.93 3.74
CA GLU A 72 -4.76 -14.63 5.14
C GLU A 72 -3.71 -13.53 5.21
N LEU A 73 -3.88 -12.59 6.15
CA LEU A 73 -2.94 -11.50 6.38
C LEU A 73 -2.74 -11.32 7.87
N LYS A 74 -1.50 -11.10 8.27
CA LYS A 74 -1.10 -10.67 9.61
C LYS A 74 -0.06 -9.55 9.50
N ILE A 75 0.05 -8.77 10.56
CA ILE A 75 1.08 -7.74 10.71
C ILE A 75 2.07 -8.26 11.75
N CYS A 76 3.36 -8.27 11.41
CA CYS A 76 4.41 -8.83 12.25
C CYS A 76 5.45 -7.76 12.62
N ASP A 77 6.01 -7.88 13.81
CA ASP A 77 7.19 -7.12 14.23
C ASP A 77 8.49 -7.65 13.58
N GLU A 78 9.63 -7.07 13.94
CA GLU A 78 10.95 -7.45 13.41
C GLU A 78 11.36 -8.90 13.77
N THR A 79 10.74 -9.50 14.79
CA THR A 79 10.96 -10.90 15.20
C THR A 79 10.07 -11.88 14.45
N GLY A 80 9.10 -11.41 13.67
CA GLY A 80 8.09 -12.21 12.98
C GLY A 80 6.87 -12.55 13.85
N THR A 81 6.77 -11.95 15.05
CA THR A 81 5.63 -12.12 15.95
C THR A 81 4.48 -11.23 15.50
N GLU A 82 3.27 -11.77 15.45
CA GLU A 82 2.08 -11.00 15.10
C GLU A 82 1.78 -9.92 16.17
N VAL A 83 1.59 -8.69 15.71
CA VAL A 83 1.27 -7.53 16.56
C VAL A 83 -0.23 -7.32 16.68
N LYS A 84 -0.67 -6.50 17.64
CA LYS A 84 -2.08 -6.16 17.82
C LYS A 84 -2.60 -5.26 16.70
N LYS A 85 -3.92 -5.27 16.49
CA LYS A 85 -4.58 -4.34 15.58
C LYS A 85 -4.23 -2.90 15.91
N GLY A 86 -3.95 -2.09 14.87
CA GLY A 86 -3.51 -0.71 15.00
C GLY A 86 -2.00 -0.54 15.16
N GLU A 87 -1.28 -1.58 15.56
CA GLU A 87 0.19 -1.53 15.65
C GLU A 87 0.81 -1.74 14.27
N LYS A 88 1.89 -1.00 13.99
CA LYS A 88 2.60 -1.04 12.70
C LYS A 88 3.64 -2.15 12.69
N GLY A 89 3.69 -2.88 11.59
CA GLY A 89 4.68 -3.94 11.37
C GLY A 89 4.79 -4.30 9.90
N GLU A 90 5.49 -5.38 9.59
CA GLU A 90 5.58 -5.94 8.25
C GLU A 90 4.27 -6.63 7.88
N ILE A 91 3.79 -6.38 6.66
CA ILE A 91 2.63 -7.05 6.09
C ILE A 91 3.06 -8.44 5.65
N VAL A 92 2.46 -9.48 6.22
CA VAL A 92 2.79 -10.88 5.94
C VAL A 92 1.52 -11.59 5.50
N ILE A 93 1.58 -12.33 4.38
CA ILE A 93 0.39 -12.93 3.77
C ILE A 93 0.59 -14.42 3.46
N ARG A 94 -0.54 -15.14 3.42
CA ARG A 94 -0.59 -16.53 3.00
C ARG A 94 -1.85 -16.79 2.18
N GLY A 95 -1.71 -17.49 1.05
CA GLY A 95 -2.85 -17.84 0.20
C GLY A 95 -2.44 -18.44 -1.13
N LYS A 96 -3.43 -18.91 -1.89
CA LYS A 96 -3.22 -19.56 -3.19
C LYS A 96 -2.70 -18.64 -4.28
N ASN A 97 -2.82 -17.33 -4.09
CA ASN A 97 -2.32 -16.28 -4.98
C ASN A 97 -0.85 -15.93 -4.73
N VAL A 98 -0.25 -16.44 -3.64
CA VAL A 98 1.19 -16.26 -3.38
C VAL A 98 1.99 -17.08 -4.40
N MET A 99 3.04 -16.47 -4.95
CA MET A 99 3.96 -17.10 -5.89
C MET A 99 4.60 -18.37 -5.31
N LYS A 100 5.04 -19.28 -6.17
CA LYS A 100 5.82 -20.45 -5.75
C LYS A 100 7.26 -20.11 -5.37
N GLY A 101 7.79 -18.98 -5.87
CA GLY A 101 9.14 -18.51 -5.63
C GLY A 101 9.71 -17.73 -6.82
N TYR A 102 10.90 -17.18 -6.64
CA TYR A 102 11.63 -16.50 -7.70
C TYR A 102 12.33 -17.53 -8.60
N TRP A 103 12.24 -17.33 -9.90
CA TRP A 103 12.82 -18.23 -10.89
C TRP A 103 14.32 -18.36 -10.71
N LYS A 104 14.81 -19.61 -10.54
CA LYS A 104 16.24 -19.95 -10.34
C LYS A 104 16.92 -19.15 -9.21
N ASN A 105 16.17 -18.72 -8.19
CA ASN A 105 16.70 -17.95 -7.07
C ASN A 105 16.11 -18.47 -5.73
N GLU A 106 16.57 -19.64 -5.32
CA GLU A 106 16.13 -20.29 -4.09
C GLU A 106 16.47 -19.47 -2.83
N LYS A 107 17.63 -18.79 -2.84
CA LYS A 107 18.07 -17.97 -1.72
C LYS A 107 17.11 -16.82 -1.46
N SER A 108 16.73 -16.08 -2.50
CA SER A 108 15.73 -15.01 -2.38
C SER A 108 14.35 -15.54 -2.03
N THR A 109 13.97 -16.70 -2.59
CA THR A 109 12.70 -17.35 -2.28
C THR A 109 12.62 -17.70 -0.79
N ALA A 110 13.62 -18.39 -0.24
CA ALA A 110 13.69 -18.76 1.18
C ALA A 110 13.76 -17.52 2.11
N GLY A 111 14.35 -16.42 1.64
CA GLY A 111 14.37 -15.15 2.37
C GLY A 111 13.00 -14.48 2.44
N THR A 112 12.16 -14.70 1.42
CA THR A 112 10.88 -13.99 1.25
C THR A 112 9.68 -14.87 1.67
N ILE A 113 9.72 -16.18 1.44
CA ILE A 113 8.66 -17.13 1.84
C ILE A 113 9.18 -18.01 2.96
N ARG A 114 8.53 -17.94 4.14
CA ARG A 114 8.91 -18.71 5.33
C ARG A 114 7.66 -19.38 5.88
N ASP A 115 7.69 -20.70 6.07
CA ASP A 115 6.57 -21.51 6.58
C ASP A 115 5.24 -21.25 5.86
N GLY A 116 5.31 -21.04 4.53
CA GLY A 116 4.15 -20.75 3.67
C GLY A 116 3.62 -19.31 3.77
N TRP A 117 4.29 -18.44 4.50
CA TRP A 117 3.99 -17.02 4.59
C TRP A 117 4.95 -16.19 3.73
N LEU A 118 4.40 -15.31 2.90
CA LEU A 118 5.14 -14.31 2.14
C LEU A 118 5.34 -13.06 3.00
N TYR A 119 6.57 -12.73 3.27
CA TYR A 119 7.02 -11.48 3.89
C TYR A 119 7.17 -10.44 2.79
N THR A 120 6.25 -9.46 2.75
CA THR A 120 6.15 -8.55 1.61
C THR A 120 7.26 -7.51 1.55
N GLY A 121 7.90 -7.24 2.69
CA GLY A 121 8.82 -6.13 2.85
C GLY A 121 8.13 -4.76 2.94
N ASP A 122 6.80 -4.73 2.91
CA ASP A 122 6.00 -3.52 3.07
C ASP A 122 5.50 -3.39 4.51
N ARG A 123 5.42 -2.16 4.99
CA ARG A 123 4.98 -1.82 6.34
C ARG A 123 3.55 -1.31 6.34
N GLY A 124 2.78 -1.72 7.34
CA GLY A 124 1.40 -1.28 7.47
C GLY A 124 0.79 -1.67 8.80
N TYR A 125 -0.52 -1.49 8.90
CA TYR A 125 -1.33 -1.98 10.02
C TYR A 125 -2.76 -2.24 9.58
N LEU A 126 -3.49 -3.04 10.36
CA LEU A 126 -4.93 -3.23 10.19
C LEU A 126 -5.67 -2.25 11.10
N GLY A 127 -6.57 -1.45 10.53
CA GLY A 127 -7.52 -0.65 11.28
C GLY A 127 -8.52 -1.52 12.06
N GLU A 128 -9.27 -0.91 12.97
CA GLU A 128 -10.28 -1.60 13.78
C GLU A 128 -11.34 -2.32 12.94
N ASP A 129 -11.70 -1.74 11.81
CA ASP A 129 -12.64 -2.29 10.83
C ASP A 129 -12.01 -3.38 9.91
N GLY A 130 -10.73 -3.71 10.10
CA GLY A 130 -9.96 -4.64 9.29
C GLY A 130 -9.48 -4.08 7.94
N SER A 131 -9.61 -2.78 7.69
CA SER A 131 -9.02 -2.13 6.51
C SER A 131 -7.50 -2.05 6.66
N LEU A 132 -6.78 -2.40 5.58
CA LEU A 132 -5.33 -2.34 5.54
C LEU A 132 -4.86 -0.91 5.25
N PHE A 133 -3.95 -0.41 6.08
CA PHE A 133 -3.17 0.80 5.81
C PHE A 133 -1.74 0.39 5.46
N VAL A 134 -1.23 0.84 4.32
CA VAL A 134 0.15 0.62 3.88
C VAL A 134 0.92 1.91 4.08
N SER A 135 2.05 1.88 4.76
CA SER A 135 2.82 3.07 5.15
C SER A 135 4.18 3.19 4.46
N GLY A 136 4.49 2.32 3.51
CA GLY A 136 5.76 2.31 2.78
C GLY A 136 6.52 1.00 2.92
N ARG A 137 7.81 0.97 2.55
CA ARG A 137 8.63 -0.24 2.57
C ARG A 137 9.46 -0.35 3.83
N PHE A 138 9.51 -1.57 4.38
CA PHE A 138 10.26 -1.87 5.60
C PHE A 138 11.78 -1.68 5.42
N LYS A 139 12.30 -2.00 4.24
CA LYS A 139 13.74 -1.88 3.90
C LYS A 139 14.17 -0.47 3.49
N SER A 140 13.22 0.39 3.15
CA SER A 140 13.48 1.77 2.72
C SER A 140 13.46 2.77 3.89
N LEU A 141 13.25 2.30 5.13
CA LEU A 141 13.17 3.21 6.27
C LEU A 141 14.50 3.93 6.51
N LEU A 142 14.43 5.24 6.54
CA LEU A 142 15.52 6.08 7.00
C LEU A 142 15.55 6.06 8.54
N ILE A 143 16.74 5.89 9.09
CA ILE A 143 16.93 5.93 10.55
C ILE A 143 17.56 7.28 10.86
N ALA A 144 16.83 8.14 11.57
CA ALA A 144 17.36 9.41 12.03
C ALA A 144 18.38 9.23 13.17
N GLY A 145 19.10 10.31 13.51
CA GLY A 145 20.12 10.27 14.55
C GLY A 145 19.61 9.96 15.96
N ASP A 146 18.31 10.14 16.21
CA ASP A 146 17.59 9.78 17.43
C ASP A 146 17.07 8.33 17.44
N GLY A 147 17.29 7.58 16.36
CA GLY A 147 16.84 6.20 16.19
C GLY A 147 15.41 6.05 15.64
N GLU A 148 14.70 7.15 15.38
CA GLU A 148 13.38 7.09 14.76
C GLU A 148 13.46 6.63 13.31
N LYS A 149 12.44 5.88 12.87
CA LYS A 149 12.35 5.28 11.53
C LYS A 149 11.29 6.00 10.70
N TYR A 150 11.72 6.67 9.63
CA TYR A 150 10.87 7.40 8.70
C TYR A 150 10.77 6.69 7.35
N SER A 151 9.58 6.69 6.76
CA SER A 151 9.38 6.27 5.36
C SER A 151 9.81 7.42 4.45
N PRO A 152 10.77 7.22 3.53
CA PRO A 152 11.22 8.28 2.63
C PRO A 152 10.13 8.73 1.67
N GLU A 153 9.27 7.82 1.23
CA GLU A 153 8.26 8.07 0.19
C GLU A 153 7.36 9.27 0.52
N GLY A 154 6.83 9.36 1.74
CA GLY A 154 5.96 10.48 2.12
C GLY A 154 6.68 11.82 2.21
N ILE A 155 7.99 11.81 2.52
CA ILE A 155 8.80 13.03 2.55
C ILE A 155 9.19 13.43 1.13
N GLU A 156 9.52 12.47 0.28
CA GLU A 156 9.85 12.67 -1.13
C GLU A 156 8.67 13.27 -1.90
N GLU A 157 7.47 12.75 -1.69
CA GLU A 157 6.22 13.27 -2.26
C GLU A 157 5.98 14.72 -1.79
N ALA A 158 6.05 14.97 -0.48
CA ALA A 158 5.85 16.30 0.08
C ALA A 158 6.85 17.34 -0.47
N ILE A 159 8.11 16.94 -0.69
CA ILE A 159 9.13 17.81 -1.30
C ILE A 159 8.80 18.08 -2.78
N ALA A 160 8.41 17.07 -3.53
CA ALA A 160 8.05 17.21 -4.94
C ALA A 160 6.82 18.12 -5.12
N GLU A 161 5.84 18.09 -4.21
CA GLU A 161 4.65 18.93 -4.24
C GLU A 161 4.96 20.42 -3.94
N LEU A 162 6.06 20.72 -3.26
CA LEU A 162 6.42 22.11 -2.93
C LEU A 162 6.85 22.95 -4.14
N SER A 163 7.17 22.34 -5.28
CA SER A 163 7.66 23.07 -6.44
C SER A 163 7.32 22.39 -7.76
N PRO A 164 6.73 23.11 -8.72
CA PRO A 164 6.45 22.56 -10.06
C PRO A 164 7.71 22.26 -10.88
N TYR A 165 8.89 22.57 -10.36
CA TYR A 165 10.18 22.29 -11.01
C TYR A 165 10.85 21.03 -10.50
N ILE A 166 10.23 20.35 -9.52
CA ILE A 166 10.73 19.07 -8.97
C ILE A 166 9.81 17.96 -9.44
N ASP A 167 10.26 17.16 -10.39
CA ASP A 167 9.50 15.99 -10.87
C ASP A 167 9.56 14.83 -9.90
N TYR A 168 10.72 14.62 -9.26
CA TYR A 168 10.91 13.62 -8.21
C TYR A 168 12.11 13.97 -7.32
N CYS A 169 12.10 13.44 -6.11
CA CYS A 169 13.23 13.54 -5.20
C CYS A 169 13.53 12.16 -4.60
N VAL A 170 14.75 11.93 -4.17
CA VAL A 170 15.17 10.66 -3.53
C VAL A 170 15.89 10.99 -2.24
N LEU A 171 15.35 10.50 -1.14
CA LEU A 171 15.99 10.58 0.17
C LEU A 171 16.79 9.30 0.44
N TYR A 172 18.01 9.45 0.88
CA TYR A 172 18.84 8.33 1.27
C TYR A 172 19.67 8.63 2.53
N ASN A 173 20.01 7.59 3.26
CA ASN A 173 20.89 7.71 4.40
C ASN A 173 22.33 7.49 3.95
N ASN A 174 23.17 8.50 4.16
CA ASN A 174 24.60 8.43 3.86
C ASN A 174 25.35 7.90 5.10
N LYS A 175 25.31 6.57 5.31
CA LYS A 175 26.10 5.89 6.35
C LYS A 175 27.36 5.31 5.77
#